data_2b171b7ee8f7592bc91dd0ecbb13ebf3
#
_entry.id   2b171b7ee8f7592bc91dd0ecbb13ebf3
#
_cell.length_a   1.000
_cell.length_b   1.000
_cell.length_c   1.000
_cell.angle_alpha   90.00
_cell.angle_beta   90.00
_cell.angle_gamma   90.00
#
_symmetry.space_group_name_H-M   'P 1'
#
loop_
_entity.id
_entity.type
_entity.pdbx_description
1 polymer ?
#
loop_
_entity_poly.entity_id
_entity_poly.type
_entity_poly.pdbx_seq_one_letter_code
_entity_poly.pdbx_strand_id
1 'polypeptide(L)'
;TDFGVSYSTGQGQITQDGMVVGTAQYISPEQAQGQQATPQSDIYSLGVVAYEGLAGHRPFTGTTPVDIAAAHVNNPVPPLPDSVDVQLREFVMSMLAKDPLDRPKDALTVSRTLSRIERRLLDQQTEMADTAMATSGNRLPRRVTSTPRIVLEAPASRLGGNKQ
;
A
#
# COMPACT_ATOMS: atom_id res chain seq x y z
N THR A 1 -20.07 -11.62 4.52
CA THR A 1 -20.95 -11.98 3.41
C THR A 1 -21.01 -10.83 2.43
N ASP A 2 -20.08 -10.82 1.51
CA ASP A 2 -19.87 -9.74 0.54
C ASP A 2 -20.30 -10.21 -0.87
N PHE A 3 -21.55 -10.62 -1.02
CA PHE A 3 -22.11 -11.02 -2.30
C PHE A 3 -23.18 -10.04 -2.84
N GLY A 4 -23.24 -8.81 -2.31
CA GLY A 4 -24.22 -7.81 -2.72
C GLY A 4 -24.01 -7.23 -4.12
N VAL A 5 -22.92 -7.59 -4.83
CA VAL A 5 -22.53 -7.04 -6.13
C VAL A 5 -22.05 -8.12 -7.11
N SER A 6 -22.61 -9.31 -7.08
CA SER A 6 -22.28 -10.32 -8.09
C SER A 6 -23.06 -10.07 -9.38
N TYR A 7 -22.33 -9.89 -10.48
CA TYR A 7 -22.90 -9.75 -11.82
C TYR A 7 -23.37 -11.11 -12.33
N SER A 8 -24.68 -11.24 -12.61
CA SER A 8 -25.23 -12.41 -13.29
C SER A 8 -25.13 -12.20 -14.80
N THR A 9 -24.51 -13.13 -15.53
CA THR A 9 -24.34 -13.12 -16.99
C THR A 9 -25.62 -13.38 -17.77
N GLY A 10 -26.75 -12.86 -17.32
CA GLY A 10 -28.01 -12.92 -17.98
C GLY A 10 -28.63 -11.54 -18.13
N GLN A 11 -28.51 -10.97 -19.33
CA GLN A 11 -29.13 -9.72 -19.77
C GLN A 11 -29.08 -8.57 -18.73
N GLY A 12 -28.04 -7.76 -18.83
CA GLY A 12 -27.96 -6.50 -18.13
C GLY A 12 -29.01 -5.52 -18.62
N GLN A 13 -30.22 -5.63 -18.10
CA GLN A 13 -31.09 -4.47 -18.05
C GLN A 13 -30.56 -3.57 -16.97
N ILE A 14 -30.05 -2.40 -17.39
CA ILE A 14 -30.09 -1.20 -16.55
C ILE A 14 -31.59 -1.06 -16.26
N THR A 15 -31.99 -1.49 -15.08
CA THR A 15 -33.41 -1.40 -14.67
C THR A 15 -33.75 0.08 -14.59
N GLN A 16 -34.83 0.47 -15.23
CA GLN A 16 -35.39 1.82 -15.27
C GLN A 16 -35.60 2.46 -13.89
N ASP A 17 -35.44 1.70 -12.79
CA ASP A 17 -35.63 2.16 -11.41
C ASP A 17 -34.51 1.71 -10.44
N GLY A 18 -33.42 1.12 -10.91
CA GLY A 18 -32.45 0.46 -10.03
C GLY A 18 -31.03 0.98 -10.18
N MET A 19 -30.81 2.25 -9.95
CA MET A 19 -29.47 2.71 -9.68
C MET A 19 -29.05 2.18 -8.32
N VAL A 20 -28.10 1.24 -8.31
CA VAL A 20 -27.46 0.77 -7.08
C VAL A 20 -26.77 1.97 -6.44
N VAL A 21 -27.43 2.58 -5.47
CA VAL A 21 -26.91 3.69 -4.68
C VAL A 21 -25.62 3.22 -4.00
N GLY A 22 -24.50 3.71 -4.46
CA GLY A 22 -23.16 3.35 -3.95
C GLY A 22 -22.17 2.88 -5.03
N THR A 23 -22.62 2.26 -6.11
CA THR A 23 -21.74 1.66 -7.14
C THR A 23 -21.17 2.69 -8.12
N ALA A 24 -21.83 3.84 -8.33
CA ALA A 24 -21.34 4.87 -9.25
C ALA A 24 -20.01 5.49 -8.82
N GLN A 25 -19.64 5.38 -7.56
CA GLN A 25 -18.43 5.99 -6.97
C GLN A 25 -17.12 5.37 -7.46
N TYR A 26 -17.17 4.13 -7.91
CA TYR A 26 -16.00 3.36 -8.34
C TYR A 26 -16.15 2.83 -9.77
N ILE A 27 -17.17 3.30 -10.50
CA ILE A 27 -17.49 2.85 -11.84
C ILE A 27 -16.40 3.28 -12.83
N SER A 28 -16.04 2.40 -13.76
CA SER A 28 -15.15 2.77 -14.85
C SER A 28 -15.86 3.60 -15.92
N PRO A 29 -15.13 4.43 -16.68
CA PRO A 29 -15.71 5.25 -17.76
C PRO A 29 -16.53 4.44 -18.76
N GLU A 30 -16.01 3.29 -19.19
CA GLU A 30 -16.70 2.39 -20.12
C GLU A 30 -18.00 1.80 -19.56
N GLN A 31 -18.01 1.45 -18.26
CA GLN A 31 -19.23 0.98 -17.60
C GLN A 31 -20.26 2.11 -17.44
N ALA A 32 -19.80 3.33 -17.12
CA ALA A 32 -20.66 4.51 -17.04
C ALA A 32 -21.30 4.84 -18.40
N GLN A 33 -20.67 4.45 -19.50
CA GLN A 33 -21.19 4.56 -20.87
C GLN A 33 -22.05 3.36 -21.29
N GLY A 34 -22.34 2.41 -20.38
CA GLY A 34 -23.16 1.23 -20.65
C GLY A 34 -22.42 0.09 -21.36
N GLN A 35 -21.10 0.16 -21.44
CA GLN A 35 -20.30 -0.94 -21.99
C GLN A 35 -20.12 -2.06 -20.96
N GLN A 36 -19.76 -3.26 -21.43
CA GLN A 36 -19.51 -4.39 -20.56
C GLN A 36 -18.25 -4.17 -19.72
N ALA A 37 -18.30 -4.62 -18.47
CA ALA A 37 -17.13 -4.66 -17.59
C ALA A 37 -16.04 -5.59 -18.17
N THR A 38 -14.82 -5.16 -18.06
CA THR A 38 -13.63 -5.91 -18.49
C THR A 38 -12.64 -5.98 -17.32
N PRO A 39 -11.57 -6.82 -17.39
CA PRO A 39 -10.51 -6.78 -16.38
C PRO A 39 -9.88 -5.39 -16.19
N GLN A 40 -9.87 -4.56 -17.23
CA GLN A 40 -9.40 -3.16 -17.15
C GLN A 40 -10.37 -2.27 -16.36
N SER A 41 -11.66 -2.61 -16.35
CA SER A 41 -12.65 -1.92 -15.50
C SER A 41 -12.34 -2.14 -14.01
N ASP A 42 -11.96 -3.35 -13.63
CA ASP A 42 -11.56 -3.67 -12.25
C ASP A 42 -10.28 -2.95 -11.85
N ILE A 43 -9.31 -2.81 -12.78
CA ILE A 43 -8.09 -2.04 -12.53
C ILE A 43 -8.41 -0.57 -12.29
N TYR A 44 -9.35 0.01 -13.06
CA TYR A 44 -9.80 1.38 -12.83
C TYR A 44 -10.47 1.54 -11.45
N SER A 45 -11.39 0.66 -11.10
CA SER A 45 -12.06 0.66 -9.80
C SER A 45 -11.08 0.53 -8.64
N LEU A 46 -10.08 -0.34 -8.77
CA LEU A 46 -8.97 -0.46 -7.81
C LEU A 46 -8.14 0.83 -7.75
N GLY A 47 -7.93 1.49 -8.89
CA GLY A 47 -7.28 2.80 -8.97
C GLY A 47 -8.04 3.87 -8.19
N VAL A 48 -9.39 3.86 -8.25
CA VAL A 48 -10.24 4.78 -7.48
C VAL A 48 -10.08 4.53 -5.97
N VAL A 49 -10.07 3.27 -5.54
CA VAL A 49 -9.85 2.89 -4.13
C VAL A 49 -8.46 3.33 -3.66
N ALA A 50 -7.43 3.10 -4.49
CA ALA A 50 -6.07 3.53 -4.17
C ALA A 50 -5.96 5.06 -4.07
N TYR A 51 -6.58 5.77 -5.01
CA TYR A 51 -6.64 7.24 -4.97
C TYR A 51 -7.30 7.74 -3.68
N GLU A 52 -8.47 7.18 -3.32
CA GLU A 52 -9.18 7.56 -2.09
C GLU A 52 -8.34 7.31 -0.84
N GLY A 53 -7.64 6.18 -0.77
CA GLY A 53 -6.73 5.86 0.34
C GLY A 53 -5.55 6.82 0.46
N LEU A 54 -5.04 7.34 -0.65
CA LEU A 54 -3.89 8.25 -0.69
C LEU A 54 -4.28 9.72 -0.52
N ALA A 55 -5.41 10.13 -1.09
CA ALA A 55 -5.88 11.52 -1.06
C ALA A 55 -6.81 11.83 0.13
N GLY A 56 -7.38 10.80 0.78
CA GLY A 56 -8.39 10.94 1.82
C GLY A 56 -9.79 11.28 1.29
N HIS A 57 -9.96 11.37 -0.02
CA HIS A 57 -11.24 11.59 -0.70
C HIS A 57 -11.23 10.96 -2.08
N ARG A 58 -12.41 10.73 -2.64
CA ARG A 58 -12.55 10.17 -3.98
C ARG A 58 -12.20 11.17 -5.07
N PRO A 59 -11.73 10.71 -6.25
CA PRO A 59 -11.38 11.58 -7.35
C PRO A 59 -12.57 12.37 -7.89
N PHE A 60 -13.77 11.78 -7.82
CA PHE A 60 -14.99 12.40 -8.29
C PHE A 60 -16.11 12.28 -7.25
N THR A 61 -16.84 13.37 -7.09
CA THR A 61 -18.01 13.48 -6.22
C THR A 61 -19.14 14.18 -7.00
N GLY A 62 -20.37 14.00 -6.59
CA GLY A 62 -21.52 14.64 -7.24
C GLY A 62 -22.75 14.52 -6.37
N THR A 63 -23.78 15.31 -6.71
CA THR A 63 -25.04 15.34 -5.98
C THR A 63 -25.87 14.07 -6.28
N THR A 64 -25.75 13.55 -7.48
CA THR A 64 -26.44 12.34 -7.91
C THR A 64 -25.45 11.30 -8.41
N PRO A 65 -25.82 10.00 -8.41
CA PRO A 65 -25.01 8.96 -9.03
C PRO A 65 -24.72 9.21 -10.52
N VAL A 66 -25.63 9.87 -11.24
CA VAL A 66 -25.44 10.23 -12.65
C VAL A 66 -24.34 11.29 -12.79
N ASP A 67 -24.31 12.29 -11.91
CA ASP A 67 -23.26 13.31 -11.93
C ASP A 67 -21.88 12.68 -11.69
N ILE A 68 -21.80 11.71 -10.77
CA ILE A 68 -20.56 10.98 -10.48
C ILE A 68 -20.12 10.15 -11.68
N ALA A 69 -21.05 9.41 -12.30
CA ALA A 69 -20.77 8.60 -13.47
C ALA A 69 -20.30 9.50 -14.66
N ALA A 70 -20.97 10.62 -14.88
CA ALA A 70 -20.56 11.59 -15.88
C ALA A 70 -19.16 12.18 -15.61
N ALA A 71 -18.82 12.41 -14.35
CA ALA A 71 -17.49 12.87 -13.97
C ALA A 71 -16.40 11.81 -14.24
N HIS A 72 -16.68 10.52 -13.99
CA HIS A 72 -15.78 9.43 -14.35
C HIS A 72 -15.48 9.39 -15.87
N VAL A 73 -16.45 9.75 -16.71
CA VAL A 73 -16.27 9.79 -18.17
C VAL A 73 -15.54 11.06 -18.62
N ASN A 74 -15.98 12.22 -18.16
CA ASN A 74 -15.65 13.50 -18.81
C ASN A 74 -14.60 14.33 -18.08
N ASN A 75 -14.49 14.19 -16.74
CA ASN A 75 -13.61 15.08 -15.99
C ASN A 75 -12.19 14.50 -15.89
N PRO A 76 -11.15 15.34 -15.96
CA PRO A 76 -9.78 14.89 -15.67
C PRO A 76 -9.68 14.43 -14.22
N VAL A 77 -8.89 13.40 -13.98
CA VAL A 77 -8.61 12.94 -12.61
C VAL A 77 -7.75 14.02 -11.92
N PRO A 78 -8.17 14.53 -10.75
CA PRO A 78 -7.34 15.48 -10.00
C PRO A 78 -5.99 14.85 -9.62
N PRO A 79 -4.91 15.61 -9.55
CA PRO A 79 -3.62 15.08 -9.15
C PRO A 79 -3.64 14.62 -7.68
N LEU A 80 -2.92 13.56 -7.37
CA LEU A 80 -2.67 13.14 -6.00
C LEU A 80 -1.75 14.15 -5.29
N PRO A 81 -1.85 14.27 -3.94
CA PRO A 81 -1.00 15.18 -3.16
C PRO A 81 0.50 14.91 -3.36
N ASP A 82 1.31 15.97 -3.32
CA ASP A 82 2.77 15.87 -3.46
C ASP A 82 3.45 15.13 -2.29
N SER A 83 2.76 14.94 -1.17
CA SER A 83 3.19 14.10 -0.06
C SER A 83 3.22 12.61 -0.40
N VAL A 84 2.52 12.18 -1.45
CA VAL A 84 2.54 10.80 -1.94
C VAL A 84 3.79 10.60 -2.80
N ASP A 85 4.46 9.46 -2.60
CA ASP A 85 5.62 9.08 -3.42
C ASP A 85 5.32 9.21 -4.92
N VAL A 86 6.27 9.76 -5.67
CA VAL A 86 6.08 10.09 -7.09
C VAL A 86 5.75 8.86 -7.94
N GLN A 87 6.44 7.72 -7.71
CA GLN A 87 6.19 6.51 -8.51
C GLN A 87 4.84 5.87 -8.16
N LEU A 88 4.44 5.91 -6.89
CA LEU A 88 3.12 5.45 -6.48
C LEU A 88 2.03 6.34 -7.07
N ARG A 89 2.21 7.64 -7.04
CA ARG A 89 1.29 8.63 -7.62
C ARG A 89 1.10 8.41 -9.12
N GLU A 90 2.19 8.34 -9.88
CA GLU A 90 2.15 8.10 -11.32
C GLU A 90 1.49 6.76 -11.66
N PHE A 91 1.78 5.73 -10.88
CA PHE A 91 1.20 4.41 -11.10
C PHE A 91 -0.31 4.39 -10.86
N VAL A 92 -0.79 4.98 -9.75
CA VAL A 92 -2.22 5.08 -9.47
C VAL A 92 -2.93 5.93 -10.52
N MET A 93 -2.32 7.03 -10.97
CA MET A 93 -2.87 7.83 -12.06
C MET A 93 -2.97 7.07 -13.38
N SER A 94 -2.03 6.17 -13.68
CA SER A 94 -2.12 5.28 -14.86
C SER A 94 -3.28 4.28 -14.76
N MET A 95 -3.59 3.78 -13.57
CA MET A 95 -4.77 2.92 -13.36
C MET A 95 -6.09 3.67 -13.64
N LEU A 96 -6.10 4.99 -13.45
CA LEU A 96 -7.25 5.87 -13.64
C LEU A 96 -7.33 6.47 -15.05
N ALA A 97 -6.52 5.98 -16.00
CA ALA A 97 -6.62 6.39 -17.40
C ALA A 97 -8.02 6.13 -17.94
N LYS A 98 -8.54 7.09 -18.75
CA LYS A 98 -9.89 6.99 -19.30
C LYS A 98 -9.98 5.88 -20.35
N ASP A 99 -8.98 5.78 -21.22
CA ASP A 99 -8.86 4.66 -22.15
C ASP A 99 -8.39 3.40 -21.41
N PRO A 100 -9.12 2.29 -21.48
CA PRO A 100 -8.69 1.02 -20.90
C PRO A 100 -7.33 0.52 -21.40
N LEU A 101 -6.93 0.90 -22.62
CA LEU A 101 -5.67 0.50 -23.22
C LEU A 101 -4.44 1.21 -22.61
N ASP A 102 -4.66 2.36 -22.01
CA ASP A 102 -3.61 3.14 -21.32
C ASP A 102 -3.40 2.68 -19.87
N ARG A 103 -4.24 1.77 -19.38
CA ARG A 103 -4.13 1.20 -18.03
C ARG A 103 -3.13 0.05 -17.98
N PRO A 104 -2.64 -0.34 -16.80
CA PRO A 104 -1.87 -1.56 -16.61
C PRO A 104 -2.56 -2.77 -17.25
N LYS A 105 -1.78 -3.61 -17.94
CA LYS A 105 -2.30 -4.70 -18.78
C LYS A 105 -3.19 -5.70 -18.03
N ASP A 106 -2.82 -6.01 -16.79
CA ASP A 106 -3.48 -7.03 -15.98
C ASP A 106 -3.20 -6.85 -14.47
N ALA A 107 -3.96 -7.54 -13.64
CA ALA A 107 -3.81 -7.50 -12.18
C ALA A 107 -2.43 -7.98 -11.69
N LEU A 108 -1.78 -8.88 -12.43
CA LEU A 108 -0.43 -9.34 -12.11
C LEU A 108 0.60 -8.22 -12.27
N THR A 109 0.46 -7.44 -13.34
CA THR A 109 1.27 -6.23 -13.56
C THR A 109 1.05 -5.21 -12.44
N VAL A 110 -0.19 -5.01 -12.02
CA VAL A 110 -0.52 -4.13 -10.88
C VAL A 110 0.18 -4.62 -9.61
N SER A 111 0.01 -5.88 -9.25
CA SER A 111 0.60 -6.50 -8.06
C SER A 111 2.14 -6.38 -8.05
N ARG A 112 2.80 -6.72 -9.16
CA ARG A 112 4.27 -6.65 -9.28
C ARG A 112 4.79 -5.22 -9.15
N THR A 113 4.08 -4.26 -9.75
CA THR A 113 4.50 -2.86 -9.69
C THR A 113 4.36 -2.31 -8.29
N LEU A 114 3.24 -2.57 -7.61
CA LEU A 114 3.03 -2.16 -6.22
C LEU A 114 4.07 -2.78 -5.28
N SER A 115 4.34 -4.09 -5.40
CA SER A 115 5.36 -4.76 -4.58
C SER A 115 6.79 -4.23 -4.80
N ARG A 116 7.10 -3.74 -6.01
CA ARG A 116 8.39 -3.09 -6.29
C ARG A 116 8.45 -1.71 -5.64
N ILE A 117 7.38 -0.93 -5.73
CA ILE A 117 7.30 0.39 -5.10
C ILE A 117 7.39 0.25 -3.57
N GLU A 118 6.65 -0.67 -2.98
CA GLU A 118 6.67 -0.97 -1.55
C GLU A 118 8.08 -1.28 -1.05
N ARG A 119 8.77 -2.22 -1.69
CA ARG A 119 10.16 -2.58 -1.32
C ARG A 119 11.08 -1.36 -1.34
N ARG A 120 11.03 -0.58 -2.41
CA ARG A 120 11.85 0.64 -2.51
C ARG A 120 11.57 1.63 -1.39
N LEU A 121 10.30 1.83 -1.02
CA LEU A 121 9.92 2.73 0.07
C LEU A 121 10.41 2.22 1.42
N LEU A 122 10.36 0.91 1.68
CA LEU A 122 10.88 0.30 2.89
C LEU A 122 12.41 0.43 2.99
N ASP A 123 13.13 0.20 1.88
CA ASP A 123 14.59 0.35 1.82
C ASP A 123 14.99 1.81 2.13
N GLN A 124 14.32 2.78 1.55
CA GLN A 124 14.55 4.21 1.82
C GLN A 124 14.30 4.59 3.29
N GLN A 125 13.24 4.05 3.90
CA GLN A 125 12.95 4.30 5.32
C GLN A 125 14.05 3.73 6.23
N THR A 126 14.57 2.56 5.90
CA THR A 126 15.64 1.92 6.66
C THR A 126 16.95 2.74 6.56
N GLU A 127 17.32 3.18 5.37
CA GLU A 127 18.51 4.02 5.16
C GLU A 127 18.41 5.37 5.89
N MET A 128 17.24 5.99 5.88
CA MET A 128 17.00 7.24 6.62
C MET A 128 17.10 7.04 8.12
N ALA A 129 16.57 5.92 8.66
CA ALA A 129 16.65 5.60 10.07
C ALA A 129 18.10 5.34 10.51
N ASP A 130 18.88 4.60 9.74
CA ASP A 130 20.30 4.32 10.01
C ASP A 130 21.15 5.60 9.96
N THR A 131 20.88 6.47 9.00
CA THR A 131 21.53 7.77 8.88
C THR A 131 21.22 8.70 10.06
N ALA A 132 19.94 8.73 10.49
CA ALA A 132 19.53 9.51 11.66
C ALA A 132 20.19 9.01 12.95
N MET A 133 20.32 7.70 13.14
CA MET A 133 21.03 7.11 14.27
C MET A 133 22.52 7.41 14.24
N ALA A 134 23.16 7.39 13.07
CA ALA A 134 24.57 7.71 12.91
C ALA A 134 24.87 9.19 13.22
N THR A 135 23.96 10.10 12.85
CA THR A 135 24.10 11.55 13.04
C THR A 135 23.78 11.98 14.48
N SER A 136 22.92 11.25 15.20
CA SER A 136 22.50 11.57 16.57
C SER A 136 23.58 11.35 17.64
N GLY A 137 24.79 10.88 17.28
CA GLY A 137 25.95 10.83 18.19
C GLY A 137 25.79 9.97 19.45
N ASN A 138 24.71 9.23 19.60
CA ASN A 138 24.48 8.38 20.75
C ASN A 138 25.15 7.01 20.54
N ARG A 139 26.51 7.01 20.46
CA ARG A 139 27.28 5.80 20.71
C ARG A 139 27.03 5.42 22.17
N LEU A 140 26.17 4.46 22.40
CA LEU A 140 26.17 3.72 23.65
C LEU A 140 27.60 3.26 23.90
N PRO A 141 28.22 3.56 25.08
CA PRO A 141 29.56 3.12 25.36
C PRO A 141 29.57 1.59 25.27
N ARG A 142 30.44 1.10 24.38
CA ARG A 142 30.71 -0.32 24.23
C ARG A 142 31.06 -0.87 25.59
N ARG A 143 30.16 -1.64 26.20
CA ARG A 143 30.39 -2.26 27.49
C ARG A 143 31.60 -3.17 27.35
N VAL A 144 32.73 -2.67 27.82
CA VAL A 144 33.96 -3.47 27.99
C VAL A 144 33.63 -4.44 29.12
N THR A 145 33.26 -5.65 28.78
CA THR A 145 33.21 -6.77 29.72
C THR A 145 34.62 -7.21 29.98
N SER A 146 35.34 -6.47 30.89
CA SER A 146 36.50 -7.02 31.56
C SER A 146 35.99 -8.03 32.57
N THR A 147 36.02 -9.30 32.20
CA THR A 147 35.83 -10.40 33.12
C THR A 147 36.94 -10.37 34.14
N PRO A 148 36.70 -10.16 35.44
CA PRO A 148 37.74 -10.32 36.44
C PRO A 148 38.13 -11.79 36.48
N ARG A 149 39.41 -12.07 36.19
CA ARG A 149 40.01 -13.41 36.34
C ARG A 149 40.11 -13.67 37.83
N ILE A 150 39.20 -14.50 38.35
CA ILE A 150 39.30 -15.01 39.71
C ILE A 150 40.46 -15.99 39.73
N VAL A 151 41.57 -15.57 40.36
CA VAL A 151 42.67 -16.47 40.70
C VAL A 151 42.24 -17.23 41.96
N LEU A 152 41.90 -18.48 41.79
CA LEU A 152 41.72 -19.40 42.92
C LEU A 152 43.09 -19.80 43.43
N GLU A 153 43.55 -19.17 44.54
CA GLU A 153 44.66 -19.68 45.33
C GLU A 153 44.20 -20.99 46.04
N ALA A 154 44.92 -22.06 45.78
CA ALA A 154 44.76 -23.31 46.44
C ALA A 154 45.35 -23.23 47.87
N PRO A 155 44.65 -23.73 48.89
CA PRO A 155 45.19 -23.77 50.26
C PRO A 155 46.33 -24.79 50.39
N ALA A 156 47.44 -24.36 50.91
CA ALA A 156 48.60 -25.17 51.21
C ALA A 156 48.29 -26.23 52.27
N SER A 157 48.48 -27.47 51.90
CA SER A 157 48.42 -28.62 52.82
C SER A 157 49.56 -28.54 53.88
N ARG A 158 49.22 -28.28 55.10
CA ARG A 158 50.14 -28.51 56.25
C ARG A 158 50.01 -29.96 56.68
N LEU A 159 51.00 -30.72 56.30
CA LEU A 159 51.31 -31.96 56.97
C LEU A 159 52.02 -31.63 58.27
N GLY A 160 51.38 -31.86 59.36
CA GLY A 160 51.97 -31.85 60.72
C GLY A 160 51.92 -33.22 61.29
N GLY A 161 53.00 -33.88 61.30
CA GLY A 161 53.15 -35.11 62.03
C GLY A 161 53.18 -34.84 63.53
N ASN A 162 52.66 -35.74 64.31
CA ASN A 162 53.20 -35.95 65.66
C ASN A 162 53.15 -37.42 66.05
N LYS A 163 54.26 -37.74 66.66
CA LYS A 163 54.54 -39.07 67.30
C LYS A 163 53.81 -39.18 68.65
N GLN A 164 53.33 -40.24 68.98
CA GLN A 164 53.57 -41.17 70.09
C GLN A 164 52.40 -42.12 70.22
#